data_007855a15d9b11a62809a047398f95bb
#
_entry.id   007855a15d9b11a62809a047398f95bb
#
_cell.length_a   1.000
_cell.length_b   1.000
_cell.length_c   1.000
_cell.angle_alpha   90.00
_cell.angle_beta   90.00
_cell.angle_gamma   90.00
#
_symmetry.space_group_name_H-M   'P 1'
#
loop_
_entity.id
_entity.type
_entity.pdbx_description
1 polymer ?
#
loop_
_entity_poly.entity_id
_entity_poly.type
_entity_poly.pdbx_seq_one_letter_code
_entity_poly.pdbx_strand_id
1 'polypeptide(L)'
;MADKKKFPNPAFFRARTEMDWRAQAANLKEVGSIALELIKETDWKAFGKKQKDHFLDNMNRVAREARAVAGMSCAQRKDLLLNGEKQLGTLYRKGDMATVRREWRGVESTLIDFAGWLKTWGMLLGTFSKDLIPALNTTFWYRWMISYMCCVSFMDKNTMGQRGNALRMSHLMTYDIFRYVAENLVFLAKCDKKNGNSSELNKKVVLFDEMTMGQIMAGFPDLLGIPYQLMPVFLVSEIDQLTCVPYIDAVESFGLPADCCPVPSSECGALVIDALPHMGKCFISSSMPCDGSTMASSYMSRRFPDLPVFHLCFPVRYEDEETVQMGAEDIRACIKFIEEQTGAKWSWDAYFSAMKRFNEETRYELEKWEVNKTAYPQIIGPSYELFRKWNYEMDGGIDPRVMKTCRKVNDLLMQSYQ
;
A
#
# COMPACT_ATOMS: atom_id res chain seq x y z
N MET A 1 -4.22 9.84 -28.69
CA MET A 1 -4.31 8.47 -28.19
C MET A 1 -3.35 8.34 -27.01
N ALA A 2 -3.87 8.26 -25.78
CA ALA A 2 -3.00 8.05 -24.62
C ALA A 2 -2.34 6.69 -24.74
N ASP A 3 -1.05 6.68 -24.57
CA ASP A 3 -0.18 5.54 -24.77
C ASP A 3 -0.63 4.34 -23.88
N LYS A 4 -1.34 3.39 -24.49
CA LYS A 4 -1.83 2.17 -23.84
C LYS A 4 -0.70 1.33 -23.20
N LYS A 5 0.56 1.63 -23.54
CA LYS A 5 1.77 1.00 -23.01
C LYS A 5 2.14 1.46 -21.59
N LYS A 6 1.46 2.48 -21.04
CA LYS A 6 1.77 3.03 -19.70
C LYS A 6 1.08 2.30 -18.55
N PHE A 7 0.12 1.44 -18.83
CA PHE A 7 -0.57 0.69 -17.79
C PHE A 7 -0.15 -0.77 -17.84
N PRO A 8 0.25 -1.34 -16.72
CA PRO A 8 0.77 -2.69 -16.67
C PRO A 8 -0.29 -3.74 -16.98
N ASN A 9 -1.57 -3.43 -16.72
CA ASN A 9 -2.66 -4.36 -16.91
C ASN A 9 -3.81 -3.74 -17.74
N PRO A 10 -4.08 -4.28 -18.95
CA PRO A 10 -5.19 -3.82 -19.78
C PRO A 10 -6.57 -3.91 -19.11
N ALA A 11 -6.76 -4.84 -18.18
CA ALA A 11 -8.01 -5.01 -17.45
C ALA A 11 -8.33 -3.78 -16.59
N PHE A 12 -7.31 -3.12 -16.03
CA PHE A 12 -7.47 -1.90 -15.24
C PHE A 12 -8.15 -0.77 -16.03
N PHE A 13 -7.81 -0.60 -17.31
CA PHE A 13 -8.48 0.38 -18.17
C PHE A 13 -9.92 0.05 -18.45
N ARG A 14 -10.21 -1.23 -18.72
CA ARG A 14 -11.59 -1.67 -18.99
C ARG A 14 -12.47 -1.49 -17.77
N ALA A 15 -11.94 -1.66 -16.56
CA ALA A 15 -12.67 -1.44 -15.34
C ALA A 15 -13.32 -0.05 -15.25
N ARG A 16 -12.68 0.99 -15.78
CA ARG A 16 -13.19 2.36 -15.74
C ARG A 16 -14.39 2.62 -16.63
N THR A 17 -14.67 1.78 -17.62
CA THR A 17 -15.74 1.96 -18.59
C THR A 17 -16.97 1.10 -18.31
N GLU A 18 -16.88 0.15 -17.38
CA GLU A 18 -17.91 -0.88 -17.16
C GLU A 18 -18.58 -0.74 -15.77
N MET A 19 -18.88 0.48 -15.34
CA MET A 19 -19.52 0.76 -14.05
C MET A 19 -21.04 0.64 -14.15
N ASP A 20 -21.66 -0.09 -13.21
CA ASP A 20 -23.11 -0.06 -13.02
C ASP A 20 -23.52 1.18 -12.22
N TRP A 21 -23.82 2.26 -12.94
CA TRP A 21 -24.22 3.53 -12.35
C TRP A 21 -25.56 3.51 -11.62
N ARG A 22 -26.46 2.57 -11.97
CA ARG A 22 -27.76 2.46 -11.29
C ARG A 22 -27.58 1.87 -9.89
N ALA A 23 -26.78 0.83 -9.78
CA ALA A 23 -26.44 0.25 -8.48
C ALA A 23 -25.64 1.25 -7.63
N GLN A 24 -24.70 2.01 -8.23
CA GLN A 24 -23.99 3.08 -7.53
C GLN A 24 -24.92 4.15 -6.96
N ALA A 25 -25.91 4.57 -7.73
CA ALA A 25 -26.91 5.56 -7.28
C ALA A 25 -27.81 5.03 -6.16
N ALA A 26 -28.18 3.75 -6.21
CA ALA A 26 -28.95 3.09 -5.14
C ALA A 26 -28.14 3.02 -3.83
N ASN A 27 -26.88 2.62 -3.91
CA ASN A 27 -25.99 2.54 -2.77
C ASN A 27 -25.71 3.90 -2.13
N LEU A 28 -25.63 4.99 -2.93
CA LEU A 28 -25.46 6.34 -2.41
C LEU A 28 -26.58 6.78 -1.46
N LYS A 29 -27.80 6.33 -1.69
CA LYS A 29 -28.93 6.64 -0.81
C LYS A 29 -28.78 5.98 0.55
N GLU A 30 -28.37 4.72 0.57
CA GLU A 30 -28.10 3.97 1.80
C GLU A 30 -26.89 4.54 2.55
N VAL A 31 -25.83 4.81 1.82
CA VAL A 31 -24.64 5.51 2.31
C VAL A 31 -24.98 6.86 2.95
N GLY A 32 -25.85 7.64 2.31
CA GLY A 32 -26.33 8.92 2.85
C GLY A 32 -27.03 8.76 4.20
N SER A 33 -27.80 7.70 4.37
CA SER A 33 -28.47 7.42 5.66
C SER A 33 -27.47 7.07 6.77
N ILE A 34 -26.49 6.21 6.46
CA ILE A 34 -25.41 5.83 7.40
C ILE A 34 -24.56 7.06 7.77
N ALA A 35 -24.23 7.91 6.77
CA ALA A 35 -23.47 9.12 7.02
C ALA A 35 -24.21 10.09 7.95
N LEU A 36 -25.54 10.22 7.80
CA LEU A 36 -26.38 11.05 8.67
C LEU A 36 -26.42 10.51 10.11
N GLU A 37 -26.44 9.21 10.29
CA GLU A 37 -26.34 8.58 11.62
C GLU A 37 -24.99 8.85 12.27
N LEU A 38 -23.90 8.62 11.54
CA LEU A 38 -22.54 8.93 12.02
C LEU A 38 -22.37 10.42 12.38
N ILE A 39 -22.94 11.31 11.56
CA ILE A 39 -22.95 12.76 11.86
C ILE A 39 -23.70 13.05 13.15
N LYS A 40 -24.84 12.40 13.41
CA LYS A 40 -25.61 12.57 14.64
C LYS A 40 -24.92 12.02 15.87
N GLU A 41 -24.21 10.89 15.74
CA GLU A 41 -23.51 10.22 16.84
C GLU A 41 -22.14 10.83 17.16
N THR A 42 -21.58 11.64 16.24
CA THR A 42 -20.27 12.26 16.43
C THR A 42 -20.36 13.40 17.44
N ASP A 43 -19.55 13.36 18.49
CA ASP A 43 -19.35 14.52 19.38
C ASP A 43 -18.53 15.61 18.67
N TRP A 44 -19.24 16.46 17.94
CA TRP A 44 -18.65 17.56 17.17
C TRP A 44 -17.93 18.58 18.04
N LYS A 45 -18.29 18.69 19.33
CA LYS A 45 -17.63 19.60 20.28
C LYS A 45 -16.26 19.06 20.66
N ALA A 46 -16.17 17.78 20.97
CA ALA A 46 -14.89 17.13 21.25
C ALA A 46 -14.01 17.10 20.00
N PHE A 47 -14.57 16.76 18.82
CA PHE A 47 -13.86 16.77 17.54
C PHE A 47 -13.32 18.18 17.21
N GLY A 48 -14.16 19.20 17.29
CA GLY A 48 -13.79 20.58 17.02
C GLY A 48 -12.72 21.10 18.00
N LYS A 49 -12.80 20.72 19.28
CA LYS A 49 -11.78 21.03 20.27
C LYS A 49 -10.44 20.41 19.90
N LYS A 50 -10.42 19.12 19.56
CA LYS A 50 -9.20 18.40 19.15
C LYS A 50 -8.53 19.05 17.92
N GLN A 51 -9.32 19.44 16.91
CA GLN A 51 -8.80 20.13 15.72
C GLN A 51 -8.25 21.52 16.05
N LYS A 52 -8.96 22.26 16.91
CA LYS A 52 -8.50 23.58 17.38
C LYS A 52 -7.19 23.48 18.17
N ASP A 53 -7.09 22.52 19.08
CA ASP A 53 -5.89 22.33 19.89
C ASP A 53 -4.70 21.96 18.99
N HIS A 54 -4.90 21.06 18.01
CA HIS A 54 -3.88 20.71 17.03
C HIS A 54 -3.45 21.91 16.16
N PHE A 55 -4.40 22.75 15.74
CA PHE A 55 -4.10 23.98 14.98
C PHE A 55 -3.29 24.98 15.83
N LEU A 56 -3.69 25.18 17.09
CA LEU A 56 -3.00 26.08 18.00
C LEU A 56 -1.58 25.60 18.32
N ASP A 57 -1.39 24.31 18.49
CA ASP A 57 -0.06 23.72 18.68
C ASP A 57 0.84 23.94 17.45
N ASN A 58 0.30 23.78 16.26
CA ASN A 58 1.03 24.06 15.02
C ASN A 58 1.39 25.55 14.90
N MET A 59 0.46 26.45 15.21
CA MET A 59 0.71 27.90 15.19
C MET A 59 1.74 28.32 16.23
N ASN A 60 1.64 27.78 17.44
CA ASN A 60 2.62 28.03 18.50
C ASN A 60 4.02 27.56 18.14
N ARG A 61 4.10 26.42 17.44
CA ARG A 61 5.36 25.91 16.90
C ARG A 61 5.95 26.85 15.87
N VAL A 62 5.19 27.25 14.85
CA VAL A 62 5.64 28.20 13.82
C VAL A 62 6.12 29.52 14.47
N ALA A 63 5.40 30.01 15.48
CA ALA A 63 5.79 31.21 16.20
C ALA A 63 7.10 31.04 17.02
N ARG A 64 7.35 29.85 17.58
CA ARG A 64 8.61 29.49 18.24
C ARG A 64 9.77 29.44 17.26
N GLU A 65 9.58 28.78 16.11
CA GLU A 65 10.58 28.69 15.04
C GLU A 65 10.93 30.08 14.50
N ALA A 66 9.92 30.89 14.21
CA ALA A 66 10.13 32.27 13.73
C ALA A 66 10.91 33.12 14.75
N ARG A 67 10.60 33.00 16.03
CA ARG A 67 11.33 33.70 17.11
C ARG A 67 12.78 33.21 17.22
N ALA A 68 13.00 31.90 17.13
CA ALA A 68 14.33 31.31 17.13
C ALA A 68 15.19 31.87 15.99
N VAL A 69 14.64 31.87 14.75
CA VAL A 69 15.32 32.41 13.57
C VAL A 69 15.56 33.92 13.67
N ALA A 70 14.59 34.66 14.21
CA ALA A 70 14.72 36.11 14.43
C ALA A 70 15.85 36.47 15.42
N GLY A 71 16.09 35.65 16.43
CA GLY A 71 17.17 35.80 17.39
C GLY A 71 18.58 35.42 16.87
N MET A 72 18.69 34.84 15.69
CA MET A 72 19.95 34.41 15.08
C MET A 72 20.73 35.59 14.46
N SER A 73 22.05 35.54 14.53
CA SER A 73 22.93 36.43 13.75
C SER A 73 22.79 36.19 12.24
N CYS A 74 23.23 37.16 11.42
CA CYS A 74 23.25 36.97 9.95
C CYS A 74 24.06 35.75 9.50
N ALA A 75 25.18 35.46 10.17
CA ALA A 75 26.00 34.29 9.87
C ALA A 75 25.25 32.98 10.18
N GLN A 76 24.57 32.92 11.34
CA GLN A 76 23.76 31.78 11.73
C GLN A 76 22.56 31.54 10.81
N ARG A 77 21.87 32.63 10.37
CA ARG A 77 20.77 32.52 9.39
C ARG A 77 21.27 32.03 8.05
N LYS A 78 22.47 32.49 7.60
CA LYS A 78 23.09 32.02 6.37
C LYS A 78 23.47 30.55 6.47
N ASP A 79 24.05 30.13 7.59
CA ASP A 79 24.40 28.75 7.83
C ASP A 79 23.15 27.87 7.92
N LEU A 80 22.09 28.32 8.55
CA LEU A 80 20.80 27.65 8.57
C LEU A 80 20.20 27.47 7.17
N LEU A 81 20.31 28.49 6.31
CA LEU A 81 19.83 28.42 4.92
C LEU A 81 20.65 27.46 4.06
N LEU A 82 21.95 27.37 4.30
CA LEU A 82 22.85 26.54 3.49
C LEU A 82 22.96 25.10 4.00
N ASN A 83 23.04 24.93 5.32
CA ASN A 83 23.39 23.64 5.95
C ASN A 83 22.31 23.10 6.89
N GLY A 84 21.26 23.83 7.15
CA GLY A 84 19.91 23.49 7.76
C GLY A 84 20.02 22.93 9.13
N GLU A 85 20.22 22.57 10.05
CA GLU A 85 19.79 21.67 11.10
C GLU A 85 20.51 21.67 12.45
N LYS A 86 21.82 21.71 12.43
CA LYS A 86 22.59 21.52 13.68
C LYS A 86 22.22 22.55 14.76
N GLN A 87 21.71 23.69 14.34
CA GLN A 87 21.42 24.80 15.27
C GLN A 87 19.97 24.78 15.78
N LEU A 88 19.00 24.35 14.98
CA LEU A 88 17.61 24.19 15.46
C LEU A 88 17.43 22.91 16.28
N GLY A 89 18.11 21.84 15.95
CA GLY A 89 18.08 20.59 16.70
C GLY A 89 18.54 20.73 18.16
N THR A 90 19.40 21.71 18.47
CA THR A 90 19.78 22.03 19.85
C THR A 90 18.72 22.81 20.62
N LEU A 91 17.91 23.63 19.95
CA LEU A 91 16.79 24.36 20.55
C LEU A 91 15.61 23.46 20.92
N TYR A 92 15.39 22.38 20.15
CA TYR A 92 14.26 21.47 20.32
C TYR A 92 14.54 20.23 21.17
N ARG A 93 15.79 19.96 21.53
CA ARG A 93 16.17 18.77 22.34
C ARG A 93 15.66 18.77 23.79
N LYS A 94 15.07 19.85 24.25
CA LYS A 94 14.58 19.95 25.64
C LYS A 94 13.08 19.63 25.77
N GLY A 95 12.66 18.47 25.34
CA GLY A 95 11.52 17.87 26.00
C GLY A 95 10.22 17.69 25.24
N ASP A 96 10.13 17.97 23.94
CA ASP A 96 8.90 17.71 23.21
C ASP A 96 9.15 16.88 21.94
N MET A 97 8.82 15.59 22.00
CA MET A 97 8.95 14.66 20.86
C MET A 97 8.12 15.09 19.64
N ALA A 98 7.07 15.88 19.82
CA ALA A 98 6.28 16.42 18.72
C ALA A 98 7.04 17.52 17.94
N THR A 99 7.95 18.24 18.59
CA THR A 99 8.78 19.26 17.95
C THR A 99 10.01 18.68 17.25
N VAL A 100 10.53 17.55 17.70
CA VAL A 100 11.63 16.82 17.02
C VAL A 100 11.21 16.35 15.62
N ARG A 101 9.92 16.13 15.38
CA ARG A 101 9.39 15.61 14.13
C ARG A 101 9.47 16.54 12.92
N ARG A 102 9.74 17.83 13.10
CA ARG A 102 9.78 18.81 12.00
C ARG A 102 10.99 19.72 12.12
N GLU A 103 12.16 19.12 12.21
CA GLU A 103 13.41 19.87 12.14
C GLU A 103 13.51 20.59 10.79
N TRP A 104 14.06 21.81 10.81
CA TRP A 104 14.37 22.51 9.59
C TRP A 104 15.42 21.75 8.78
N ARG A 105 15.11 21.41 7.54
CA ARG A 105 15.95 20.57 6.68
C ARG A 105 16.84 21.34 5.71
N GLY A 106 16.81 22.67 5.77
CA GLY A 106 17.37 23.54 4.75
C GLY A 106 16.41 23.79 3.58
N VAL A 107 16.69 24.81 2.79
CA VAL A 107 15.81 25.25 1.69
C VAL A 107 15.64 24.17 0.65
N GLU A 108 16.74 23.52 0.24
CA GLU A 108 16.69 22.47 -0.80
C GLU A 108 15.80 21.31 -0.39
N SER A 109 16.03 20.75 0.80
CA SER A 109 15.23 19.62 1.29
C SER A 109 13.76 19.99 1.51
N THR A 110 13.48 21.20 1.93
CA THR A 110 12.11 21.71 2.05
C THR A 110 11.41 21.78 0.69
N LEU A 111 12.10 22.26 -0.34
CA LEU A 111 11.55 22.30 -1.69
C LEU A 111 11.34 20.89 -2.28
N ILE A 112 12.27 19.97 -2.04
CA ILE A 112 12.14 18.57 -2.43
C ILE A 112 10.90 17.95 -1.77
N ASP A 113 10.74 18.14 -0.47
CA ASP A 113 9.61 17.61 0.31
C ASP A 113 8.28 18.14 -0.22
N PHE A 114 8.19 19.44 -0.39
CA PHE A 114 6.98 20.11 -0.90
C PHE A 114 6.63 19.65 -2.35
N ALA A 115 7.63 19.53 -3.22
CA ALA A 115 7.42 19.06 -4.59
C ALA A 115 6.98 17.60 -4.62
N GLY A 116 7.56 16.73 -3.79
CA GLY A 116 7.17 15.32 -3.65
C GLY A 116 5.74 15.19 -3.13
N TRP A 117 5.40 15.96 -2.12
CA TRP A 117 4.07 16.04 -1.55
C TRP A 117 3.02 16.49 -2.59
N LEU A 118 3.25 17.59 -3.29
CA LEU A 118 2.35 18.08 -4.35
C LEU A 118 2.17 17.06 -5.47
N LYS A 119 3.25 16.40 -5.88
CA LYS A 119 3.19 15.37 -6.92
C LYS A 119 2.32 14.19 -6.49
N THR A 120 2.47 13.72 -5.28
CA THR A 120 1.67 12.59 -4.74
C THR A 120 0.21 12.97 -4.62
N TRP A 121 -0.10 14.14 -4.07
CA TRP A 121 -1.47 14.65 -4.00
C TRP A 121 -2.10 14.86 -5.38
N GLY A 122 -1.37 15.46 -6.32
CA GLY A 122 -1.86 15.62 -7.69
C GLY A 122 -2.20 14.29 -8.35
N MET A 123 -1.41 13.27 -8.12
CA MET A 123 -1.67 11.90 -8.60
C MET A 123 -2.94 11.32 -7.94
N LEU A 124 -3.07 11.40 -6.61
CA LEU A 124 -4.25 10.90 -5.89
C LEU A 124 -5.54 11.58 -6.36
N LEU A 125 -5.56 12.91 -6.41
CA LEU A 125 -6.69 13.68 -6.91
C LEU A 125 -7.01 13.34 -8.37
N GLY A 126 -6.00 13.20 -9.22
CA GLY A 126 -6.18 12.80 -10.62
C GLY A 126 -6.73 11.38 -10.78
N THR A 127 -6.36 10.47 -9.88
CA THR A 127 -6.85 9.08 -9.89
C THR A 127 -8.30 9.00 -9.42
N PHE A 128 -8.64 9.64 -8.31
CA PHE A 128 -9.98 9.54 -7.72
C PHE A 128 -11.02 10.49 -8.37
N SER A 129 -10.61 11.60 -8.99
CA SER A 129 -11.54 12.59 -9.53
C SER A 129 -12.51 12.04 -10.60
N LYS A 130 -12.07 11.03 -11.34
CA LYS A 130 -12.88 10.40 -12.41
C LYS A 130 -13.84 9.33 -11.90
N ASP A 131 -13.60 8.83 -10.71
CA ASP A 131 -14.31 7.70 -10.11
C ASP A 131 -14.75 8.03 -8.66
N LEU A 132 -15.06 9.29 -8.40
CA LEU A 132 -15.36 9.80 -7.05
C LEU A 132 -16.56 9.09 -6.41
N ILE A 133 -17.64 8.90 -7.17
CA ILE A 133 -18.85 8.25 -6.65
C ILE A 133 -18.59 6.79 -6.23
N PRO A 134 -17.99 5.93 -7.08
CA PRO A 134 -17.62 4.60 -6.66
C PRO A 134 -16.69 4.57 -5.42
N ALA A 135 -15.70 5.47 -5.41
CA ALA A 135 -14.76 5.54 -4.29
C ALA A 135 -15.45 5.93 -2.97
N LEU A 136 -16.38 6.89 -3.00
CA LEU A 136 -17.17 7.27 -1.83
C LEU A 136 -18.04 6.11 -1.35
N ASN A 137 -18.81 5.46 -2.23
CA ASN A 137 -19.62 4.31 -1.85
C ASN A 137 -18.80 3.21 -1.19
N THR A 138 -17.66 2.86 -1.78
CA THR A 138 -16.78 1.82 -1.25
C THR A 138 -16.20 2.21 0.12
N THR A 139 -15.85 3.48 0.31
CA THR A 139 -15.35 4.01 1.57
C THR A 139 -16.37 3.83 2.71
N PHE A 140 -17.65 3.97 2.43
CA PHE A 140 -18.69 3.77 3.45
C PHE A 140 -18.93 2.30 3.80
N TRP A 141 -18.84 1.41 2.81
CA TRP A 141 -18.94 -0.04 3.05
C TRP A 141 -17.71 -0.60 3.76
N TYR A 142 -16.52 -0.07 3.42
CA TYR A 142 -15.24 -0.57 3.92
C TYR A 142 -14.48 0.56 4.63
N ARG A 143 -14.72 0.69 5.93
CA ARG A 143 -14.16 1.78 6.76
C ARG A 143 -12.64 1.86 6.75
N TRP A 144 -11.96 0.74 6.55
CA TRP A 144 -10.51 0.71 6.41
C TRP A 144 -9.98 1.57 5.22
N MET A 145 -10.80 1.79 4.20
CA MET A 145 -10.41 2.68 3.09
C MET A 145 -10.22 4.13 3.52
N ILE A 146 -10.86 4.58 4.60
CA ILE A 146 -10.69 5.93 5.15
C ILE A 146 -9.27 6.16 5.63
N SER A 147 -8.61 5.13 6.14
CA SER A 147 -7.22 5.22 6.62
C SER A 147 -6.24 5.60 5.52
N TYR A 148 -6.54 5.32 4.26
CA TYR A 148 -5.75 5.80 3.14
C TYR A 148 -5.78 7.33 2.98
N MET A 149 -6.78 8.01 3.54
CA MET A 149 -6.80 9.48 3.62
C MET A 149 -5.73 10.03 4.58
N CYS A 150 -5.18 9.19 5.45
CA CYS A 150 -4.07 9.52 6.33
C CYS A 150 -2.70 9.48 5.62
N CYS A 151 -2.66 9.36 4.29
CA CYS A 151 -1.43 9.31 3.50
C CYS A 151 -0.47 10.48 3.76
N VAL A 152 -0.98 11.66 4.08
CA VAL A 152 -0.17 12.83 4.47
C VAL A 152 0.65 12.53 5.71
N SER A 153 0.00 11.99 6.74
CA SER A 153 0.66 11.62 7.99
C SER A 153 1.71 10.52 7.77
N PHE A 154 1.42 9.58 6.88
CA PHE A 154 2.38 8.55 6.47
C PHE A 154 3.60 9.17 5.77
N MET A 155 3.41 10.06 4.80
CA MET A 155 4.51 10.77 4.14
C MET A 155 5.34 11.57 5.13
N ASP A 156 4.71 12.32 6.02
CA ASP A 156 5.39 13.10 7.05
C ASP A 156 6.25 12.23 7.97
N LYS A 157 5.72 11.08 8.41
CA LYS A 157 6.47 10.13 9.26
C LYS A 157 7.66 9.53 8.53
N ASN A 158 7.48 9.13 7.29
CA ASN A 158 8.50 8.42 6.52
C ASN A 158 9.58 9.32 5.95
N THR A 159 9.33 10.62 5.81
CA THR A 159 10.33 11.60 5.37
C THR A 159 11.00 12.33 6.52
N MET A 160 10.59 12.05 7.76
CA MET A 160 11.08 12.73 8.95
C MET A 160 12.60 12.56 9.12
N GLY A 161 13.31 13.67 9.32
CA GLY A 161 14.76 13.70 9.48
C GLY A 161 15.57 13.43 8.21
N GLN A 162 14.92 13.09 7.10
CA GLN A 162 15.59 12.81 5.83
C GLN A 162 15.88 14.08 5.04
N ARG A 163 16.96 14.05 4.24
CA ARG A 163 17.46 15.17 3.43
C ARG A 163 18.02 14.68 2.11
N GLY A 164 18.20 15.61 1.18
CA GLY A 164 18.89 15.37 -0.08
C GLY A 164 18.39 14.10 -0.78
N ASN A 165 19.30 13.20 -1.08
CA ASN A 165 18.96 11.99 -1.81
C ASN A 165 18.08 11.01 -1.02
N ALA A 166 18.25 10.89 0.29
CA ALA A 166 17.38 10.04 1.11
C ALA A 166 15.91 10.50 1.03
N LEU A 167 15.68 11.81 1.10
CA LEU A 167 14.36 12.40 0.96
C LEU A 167 13.78 12.20 -0.46
N ARG A 168 14.62 12.36 -1.50
CA ARG A 168 14.21 12.08 -2.89
C ARG A 168 13.81 10.63 -3.09
N MET A 169 14.58 9.69 -2.54
CA MET A 169 14.28 8.26 -2.61
C MET A 169 12.96 7.94 -1.92
N SER A 170 12.73 8.45 -0.71
CA SER A 170 11.47 8.25 0.01
C SER A 170 10.26 8.77 -0.75
N HIS A 171 10.34 9.96 -1.35
CA HIS A 171 9.24 10.49 -2.17
C HIS A 171 8.98 9.69 -3.44
N LEU A 172 10.01 9.16 -4.09
CA LEU A 172 9.85 8.29 -5.27
C LEU A 172 9.10 7.01 -4.90
N MET A 173 9.52 6.35 -3.84
CA MET A 173 8.90 5.10 -3.36
C MET A 173 7.48 5.32 -2.86
N THR A 174 7.27 6.34 -2.03
CA THR A 174 5.94 6.69 -1.51
C THR A 174 4.96 7.03 -2.64
N TYR A 175 5.42 7.76 -3.66
CA TYR A 175 4.60 8.06 -4.82
C TYR A 175 4.11 6.79 -5.53
N ASP A 176 5.00 5.82 -5.76
CA ASP A 176 4.62 4.58 -6.44
C ASP A 176 3.71 3.70 -5.59
N ILE A 177 3.94 3.61 -4.28
CA ILE A 177 3.05 2.90 -3.35
C ILE A 177 1.64 3.50 -3.43
N PHE A 178 1.50 4.82 -3.26
CA PHE A 178 0.18 5.45 -3.28
C PHE A 178 -0.48 5.41 -4.65
N ARG A 179 0.30 5.47 -5.73
CA ARG A 179 -0.22 5.28 -7.08
C ARG A 179 -0.85 3.89 -7.23
N TYR A 180 -0.11 2.86 -6.85
CA TYR A 180 -0.58 1.49 -6.91
C TYR A 180 -1.83 1.29 -6.05
N VAL A 181 -1.79 1.75 -4.80
CA VAL A 181 -2.94 1.68 -3.89
C VAL A 181 -4.15 2.39 -4.50
N ALA A 182 -4.01 3.62 -4.97
CA ALA A 182 -5.11 4.38 -5.54
C ALA A 182 -5.71 3.72 -6.78
N GLU A 183 -4.86 3.20 -7.67
CA GLU A 183 -5.30 2.45 -8.86
C GLU A 183 -6.08 1.19 -8.48
N ASN A 184 -5.61 0.44 -7.48
CA ASN A 184 -6.30 -0.75 -7.01
C ASN A 184 -7.59 -0.44 -6.24
N LEU A 185 -7.62 0.61 -5.42
CA LEU A 185 -8.84 1.03 -4.71
C LEU A 185 -9.96 1.43 -5.68
N VAL A 186 -9.64 2.14 -6.77
CA VAL A 186 -10.59 2.45 -7.84
C VAL A 186 -11.09 1.17 -8.48
N PHE A 187 -10.20 0.21 -8.71
CA PHE A 187 -10.57 -1.08 -9.28
C PHE A 187 -11.45 -1.89 -8.32
N LEU A 188 -11.09 -1.99 -7.06
CA LEU A 188 -11.91 -2.64 -6.02
C LEU A 188 -13.32 -2.03 -5.96
N ALA A 189 -13.41 -0.70 -5.96
CA ALA A 189 -14.68 0.01 -5.97
C ALA A 189 -15.58 -0.40 -7.15
N LYS A 190 -14.98 -0.70 -8.30
CA LYS A 190 -15.70 -1.10 -9.51
C LYS A 190 -16.03 -2.58 -9.57
N CYS A 191 -15.29 -3.42 -8.87
CA CYS A 191 -15.48 -4.88 -8.90
C CYS A 191 -16.32 -5.40 -7.75
N ASP A 192 -16.49 -4.64 -6.68
CA ASP A 192 -17.23 -5.09 -5.51
C ASP A 192 -18.73 -5.26 -5.79
N LYS A 193 -19.26 -6.44 -5.51
CA LYS A 193 -20.68 -6.79 -5.75
C LYS A 193 -21.65 -5.92 -4.95
N LYS A 194 -21.26 -5.41 -3.80
CA LYS A 194 -22.09 -4.48 -3.00
C LYS A 194 -22.28 -3.13 -3.69
N ASN A 195 -21.34 -2.75 -4.55
CA ASN A 195 -21.40 -1.51 -5.33
C ASN A 195 -21.99 -1.69 -6.73
N GLY A 196 -22.61 -2.84 -7.02
CA GLY A 196 -23.24 -3.12 -8.30
C GLY A 196 -22.25 -3.21 -9.45
N ASN A 197 -21.16 -3.94 -9.24
CA ASN A 197 -20.11 -4.06 -10.21
C ASN A 197 -20.46 -4.97 -11.40
N SER A 198 -19.65 -4.85 -12.44
CA SER A 198 -19.74 -5.66 -13.64
C SER A 198 -19.30 -7.10 -13.38
N SER A 199 -20.16 -8.06 -13.71
CA SER A 199 -19.80 -9.47 -13.68
C SER A 199 -18.68 -9.82 -14.68
N GLU A 200 -18.56 -9.06 -15.76
CA GLU A 200 -17.51 -9.25 -16.78
C GLU A 200 -16.14 -8.88 -16.25
N LEU A 201 -16.03 -7.80 -15.45
CA LEU A 201 -14.78 -7.43 -14.79
C LEU A 201 -14.35 -8.50 -13.79
N ASN A 202 -15.29 -8.99 -12.99
CA ASN A 202 -15.00 -10.01 -11.99
C ASN A 202 -14.49 -11.33 -12.61
N LYS A 203 -14.85 -11.65 -13.84
CA LYS A 203 -14.33 -12.82 -14.56
C LYS A 203 -12.81 -12.76 -14.79
N LYS A 204 -12.20 -11.57 -14.71
CA LYS A 204 -10.77 -11.32 -14.95
C LYS A 204 -9.97 -11.08 -13.69
N VAL A 205 -10.61 -11.10 -12.53
CA VAL A 205 -9.95 -10.85 -11.24
C VAL A 205 -9.58 -12.17 -10.60
N VAL A 206 -8.31 -12.31 -10.28
CA VAL A 206 -7.77 -13.36 -9.42
C VAL A 206 -7.35 -12.71 -8.11
N LEU A 207 -7.94 -13.16 -7.02
CA LEU A 207 -7.54 -12.74 -5.69
C LEU A 207 -6.39 -13.62 -5.21
N PHE A 208 -5.48 -13.04 -4.44
CA PHE A 208 -4.43 -13.82 -3.78
C PHE A 208 -4.11 -13.23 -2.40
N ASP A 209 -3.60 -14.06 -1.51
CA ASP A 209 -3.12 -13.61 -0.21
C ASP A 209 -1.71 -12.99 -0.30
N GLU A 210 -1.27 -12.37 0.79
CA GLU A 210 0.01 -11.65 0.83
C GLU A 210 1.23 -12.57 0.61
N MET A 211 1.10 -13.85 0.94
CA MET A 211 2.19 -14.82 0.89
C MET A 211 2.19 -15.64 -0.39
N THR A 212 1.14 -15.52 -1.18
CA THR A 212 1.12 -16.11 -2.52
C THR A 212 1.94 -15.23 -3.46
N MET A 213 2.84 -15.86 -4.19
CA MET A 213 3.72 -15.15 -5.12
C MET A 213 2.92 -14.42 -6.20
N GLY A 214 2.85 -13.09 -6.11
CA GLY A 214 2.25 -12.24 -7.15
C GLY A 214 2.85 -12.50 -8.54
N GLN A 215 4.06 -13.03 -8.60
CA GLN A 215 4.75 -13.46 -9.82
C GLN A 215 3.94 -14.45 -10.66
N ILE A 216 3.09 -15.28 -10.04
CA ILE A 216 2.18 -16.18 -10.79
C ILE A 216 1.28 -15.35 -11.71
N MET A 217 0.85 -14.18 -11.29
CA MET A 217 0.01 -13.32 -12.11
C MET A 217 0.74 -12.70 -13.31
N ALA A 218 2.07 -12.65 -13.25
CA ALA A 218 2.89 -12.15 -14.38
C ALA A 218 2.74 -12.98 -15.66
N GLY A 219 2.41 -14.26 -15.53
CA GLY A 219 2.11 -15.14 -16.67
C GLY A 219 0.72 -14.96 -17.29
N PHE A 220 -0.14 -14.14 -16.67
CA PHE A 220 -1.51 -13.89 -17.13
C PHE A 220 -1.76 -12.40 -17.47
N PRO A 221 -1.23 -11.90 -18.60
CA PRO A 221 -1.28 -10.47 -18.92
C PRO A 221 -2.69 -9.90 -19.14
N ASP A 222 -3.69 -10.76 -19.33
CA ASP A 222 -5.10 -10.40 -19.52
C ASP A 222 -5.91 -10.42 -18.21
N LEU A 223 -5.33 -10.90 -17.12
CA LEU A 223 -5.96 -10.95 -15.81
C LEU A 223 -5.46 -9.82 -14.91
N LEU A 224 -6.20 -9.57 -13.85
CA LEU A 224 -5.83 -8.68 -12.78
C LEU A 224 -5.66 -9.47 -11.48
N GLY A 225 -4.46 -9.50 -10.97
CA GLY A 225 -4.16 -10.01 -9.63
C GLY A 225 -4.44 -8.94 -8.58
N ILE A 226 -5.24 -9.27 -7.57
CA ILE A 226 -5.53 -8.38 -6.45
C ILE A 226 -5.01 -9.03 -5.17
N PRO A 227 -4.05 -8.40 -4.48
CA PRO A 227 -3.60 -8.83 -3.17
C PRO A 227 -4.69 -8.54 -2.13
N TYR A 228 -5.59 -9.49 -1.97
CA TYR A 228 -6.85 -9.28 -1.29
C TYR A 228 -6.69 -8.91 0.19
N GLN A 229 -5.74 -9.54 0.86
CA GLN A 229 -5.42 -9.32 2.25
C GLN A 229 -4.59 -8.04 2.46
N LEU A 230 -3.64 -7.79 1.57
CA LEU A 230 -2.67 -6.70 1.73
C LEU A 230 -3.31 -5.32 1.69
N MET A 231 -4.27 -5.12 0.79
CA MET A 231 -4.90 -3.82 0.62
C MET A 231 -5.70 -3.37 1.86
N PRO A 232 -6.64 -4.19 2.39
CA PRO A 232 -7.47 -3.78 3.51
C PRO A 232 -6.79 -3.89 4.88
N VAL A 233 -5.79 -4.76 5.01
CA VAL A 233 -5.21 -5.08 6.31
C VAL A 233 -3.79 -4.55 6.42
N PHE A 234 -2.89 -5.05 5.59
CA PHE A 234 -1.47 -4.81 5.79
C PHE A 234 -1.05 -3.38 5.43
N LEU A 235 -1.35 -2.91 4.21
CA LEU A 235 -0.98 -1.55 3.78
C LEU A 235 -1.71 -0.47 4.60
N VAL A 236 -2.94 -0.74 4.99
CA VAL A 236 -3.71 0.16 5.85
C VAL A 236 -3.08 0.28 7.23
N SER A 237 -2.63 -0.82 7.83
CA SER A 237 -2.01 -0.81 9.16
C SER A 237 -0.67 -0.06 9.19
N GLU A 238 0.06 -0.03 8.10
CA GLU A 238 1.29 0.78 7.98
C GLU A 238 0.99 2.29 7.97
N ILE A 239 -0.16 2.67 7.41
CA ILE A 239 -0.61 4.07 7.37
C ILE A 239 -1.27 4.47 8.68
N ASP A 240 -2.14 3.61 9.21
CA ASP A 240 -2.89 3.80 10.45
C ASP A 240 -2.89 2.51 11.27
N GLN A 241 -2.00 2.43 12.23
CA GLN A 241 -1.73 1.24 13.04
C GLN A 241 -2.96 0.74 13.83
N LEU A 242 -3.96 1.58 14.05
CA LEU A 242 -5.17 1.20 14.79
C LEU A 242 -6.26 0.58 13.92
N THR A 243 -6.12 0.63 12.61
CA THR A 243 -7.17 0.16 11.68
C THR A 243 -7.46 -1.32 11.79
N CYS A 244 -6.47 -2.15 12.12
CA CYS A 244 -6.63 -3.60 12.22
C CYS A 244 -7.20 -4.07 13.57
N VAL A 245 -7.13 -3.26 14.61
CA VAL A 245 -7.58 -3.64 15.97
C VAL A 245 -9.04 -4.12 16.01
N PRO A 246 -10.02 -3.42 15.42
CA PRO A 246 -11.41 -3.90 15.43
C PRO A 246 -11.62 -5.24 14.73
N TYR A 247 -10.78 -5.58 13.75
CA TYR A 247 -10.86 -6.87 13.06
C TYR A 247 -10.29 -7.99 13.92
N ILE A 248 -9.17 -7.75 14.60
CA ILE A 248 -8.59 -8.70 15.56
C ILE A 248 -9.60 -8.95 16.68
N ASP A 249 -10.14 -7.91 17.29
CA ASP A 249 -11.17 -8.02 18.36
C ASP A 249 -12.39 -8.83 17.89
N ALA A 250 -12.81 -8.61 16.63
CA ALA A 250 -13.95 -9.34 16.07
C ALA A 250 -13.67 -10.84 16.00
N VAL A 251 -12.55 -11.26 15.43
CA VAL A 251 -12.25 -12.70 15.27
C VAL A 251 -11.94 -13.38 16.60
N GLU A 252 -11.31 -12.70 17.55
CA GLU A 252 -11.13 -13.20 18.91
C GLU A 252 -12.46 -13.43 19.61
N SER A 253 -13.43 -12.54 19.40
CA SER A 253 -14.80 -12.72 19.89
C SER A 253 -15.51 -13.95 19.29
N PHE A 254 -15.07 -14.41 18.12
CA PHE A 254 -15.53 -15.65 17.48
C PHE A 254 -14.70 -16.89 17.87
N GLY A 255 -13.75 -16.74 18.78
CA GLY A 255 -13.00 -17.83 19.39
C GLY A 255 -11.62 -18.10 18.80
N LEU A 256 -11.07 -17.19 17.98
CA LEU A 256 -9.67 -17.30 17.57
C LEU A 256 -8.78 -16.94 18.76
N PRO A 257 -7.73 -17.75 19.07
CA PRO A 257 -6.80 -17.42 20.13
C PRO A 257 -6.02 -16.13 19.87
N ALA A 258 -5.78 -15.35 20.92
CA ALA A 258 -5.06 -14.07 20.84
C ALA A 258 -3.55 -14.22 20.54
N ASP A 259 -3.00 -15.43 20.60
CA ASP A 259 -1.60 -15.73 20.28
C ASP A 259 -1.38 -16.04 18.79
N CYS A 260 -2.41 -15.94 17.96
CA CYS A 260 -2.28 -16.03 16.51
C CYS A 260 -1.61 -14.78 15.92
N CYS A 261 -0.96 -14.94 14.75
CA CYS A 261 -0.37 -13.82 14.04
C CYS A 261 -1.44 -12.73 13.72
N PRO A 262 -1.17 -11.45 14.01
CA PRO A 262 -2.17 -10.38 13.84
C PRO A 262 -2.56 -10.14 12.37
N VAL A 263 -1.72 -10.47 11.39
CA VAL A 263 -2.04 -10.26 9.97
C VAL A 263 -3.18 -11.17 9.51
N PRO A 264 -3.06 -12.51 9.55
CA PRO A 264 -4.19 -13.40 9.21
C PRO A 264 -5.37 -13.26 10.18
N SER A 265 -5.14 -12.92 11.45
CA SER A 265 -6.24 -12.65 12.40
C SER A 265 -7.07 -11.44 11.96
N SER A 266 -6.42 -10.37 11.51
CA SER A 266 -7.12 -9.18 10.97
C SER A 266 -7.91 -9.51 9.71
N GLU A 267 -7.37 -10.34 8.81
CA GLU A 267 -8.09 -10.79 7.63
C GLU A 267 -9.31 -11.64 8.01
N CYS A 268 -9.13 -12.63 8.86
CA CYS A 268 -10.24 -13.46 9.35
C CYS A 268 -11.32 -12.61 10.01
N GLY A 269 -10.92 -11.62 10.82
CA GLY A 269 -11.86 -10.69 11.43
C GLY A 269 -12.61 -9.83 10.43
N ALA A 270 -11.91 -9.31 9.42
CA ALA A 270 -12.54 -8.56 8.33
C ALA A 270 -13.52 -9.43 7.53
N LEU A 271 -13.22 -10.72 7.32
CA LEU A 271 -14.14 -11.69 6.72
C LEU A 271 -15.37 -11.94 7.59
N VAL A 272 -15.18 -12.11 8.91
CA VAL A 272 -16.26 -12.40 9.87
C VAL A 272 -17.28 -11.27 9.89
N ILE A 273 -16.83 -10.01 9.92
CA ILE A 273 -17.73 -8.85 9.95
C ILE A 273 -18.07 -8.28 8.58
N ASP A 274 -17.75 -9.01 7.51
CA ASP A 274 -18.06 -8.63 6.14
C ASP A 274 -17.43 -7.29 5.69
N ALA A 275 -16.22 -7.03 6.14
CA ALA A 275 -15.47 -5.81 5.84
C ALA A 275 -14.54 -5.94 4.61
N LEU A 276 -14.61 -7.03 3.87
CA LEU A 276 -13.86 -7.23 2.63
C LEU A 276 -14.76 -7.16 1.39
N PRO A 277 -14.27 -6.65 0.24
CA PRO A 277 -15.04 -6.57 -0.99
C PRO A 277 -15.42 -7.95 -1.53
N HIS A 278 -16.67 -8.13 -1.94
CA HIS A 278 -17.15 -9.36 -2.58
C HIS A 278 -16.82 -9.33 -4.07
N MET A 279 -15.69 -9.86 -4.46
CA MET A 279 -15.20 -9.76 -5.83
C MET A 279 -14.36 -10.98 -6.23
N GLY A 280 -13.95 -11.01 -7.48
CA GLY A 280 -13.04 -12.00 -8.02
C GLY A 280 -13.74 -13.22 -8.62
N LYS A 281 -12.97 -13.91 -9.47
CA LYS A 281 -13.35 -15.14 -10.14
C LYS A 281 -12.86 -16.37 -9.39
N CYS A 282 -11.66 -16.28 -8.82
CA CYS A 282 -11.07 -17.28 -7.95
C CYS A 282 -10.09 -16.65 -6.99
N PHE A 283 -9.68 -17.41 -5.99
CA PHE A 283 -8.70 -17.02 -4.97
C PHE A 283 -7.57 -18.06 -4.92
N ILE A 284 -6.34 -17.60 -4.88
CA ILE A 284 -5.17 -18.45 -4.68
C ILE A 284 -4.49 -18.07 -3.36
N SER A 285 -4.10 -19.04 -2.59
CA SER A 285 -3.45 -18.88 -1.30
C SER A 285 -2.27 -19.85 -1.20
N SER A 286 -1.42 -19.68 -0.22
CA SER A 286 -0.30 -20.61 0.01
C SER A 286 -0.09 -20.93 1.48
N SER A 287 0.54 -22.08 1.74
CA SER A 287 0.97 -22.47 3.09
C SER A 287 2.28 -21.78 3.52
N MET A 288 2.93 -21.04 2.62
CA MET A 288 4.16 -20.31 2.90
C MET A 288 3.86 -18.87 3.33
N PRO A 289 4.58 -18.35 4.32
CA PRO A 289 5.56 -19.03 5.16
C PRO A 289 4.97 -19.59 6.46
N CYS A 290 3.64 -19.53 6.66
CA CYS A 290 3.05 -19.92 7.94
C CYS A 290 1.63 -20.49 7.80
N ASP A 291 1.19 -21.18 8.86
CA ASP A 291 -0.15 -21.77 8.96
C ASP A 291 -1.27 -20.70 9.01
N GLY A 292 -0.94 -19.44 9.30
CA GLY A 292 -1.90 -18.34 9.30
C GLY A 292 -2.57 -18.12 7.95
N SER A 293 -1.84 -18.27 6.84
CA SER A 293 -2.41 -18.18 5.49
C SER A 293 -3.41 -19.32 5.23
N THR A 294 -3.12 -20.53 5.70
CA THR A 294 -4.05 -21.66 5.62
C THR A 294 -5.34 -21.40 6.42
N MET A 295 -5.20 -20.81 7.60
CA MET A 295 -6.35 -20.39 8.41
C MET A 295 -7.21 -19.36 7.67
N ALA A 296 -6.59 -18.30 7.14
CA ALA A 296 -7.28 -17.22 6.41
C ALA A 296 -8.01 -17.77 5.17
N SER A 297 -7.36 -18.63 4.37
CA SER A 297 -7.98 -19.25 3.21
C SER A 297 -9.16 -20.16 3.57
N SER A 298 -9.11 -20.81 4.73
CA SER A 298 -10.23 -21.61 5.26
C SER A 298 -11.43 -20.75 5.65
N TYR A 299 -11.19 -19.58 6.26
CA TYR A 299 -12.25 -18.60 6.52
C TYR A 299 -12.82 -18.02 5.22
N MET A 300 -11.96 -17.72 4.24
CA MET A 300 -12.37 -17.26 2.92
C MET A 300 -13.31 -18.24 2.23
N SER A 301 -12.96 -19.52 2.19
CA SER A 301 -13.77 -20.58 1.56
C SER A 301 -15.14 -20.72 2.22
N ARG A 302 -15.22 -20.54 3.55
CA ARG A 302 -16.50 -20.58 4.29
C ARG A 302 -17.34 -19.32 4.04
N ARG A 303 -16.70 -18.16 3.98
CA ARG A 303 -17.40 -16.88 3.81
C ARG A 303 -17.90 -16.68 2.39
N PHE A 304 -17.17 -17.15 1.41
CA PHE A 304 -17.49 -17.04 -0.01
C PHE A 304 -17.52 -18.42 -0.69
N PRO A 305 -18.55 -19.25 -0.37
CA PRO A 305 -18.60 -20.63 -0.87
C PRO A 305 -18.64 -20.75 -2.41
N ASP A 306 -19.08 -19.70 -3.08
CA ASP A 306 -19.13 -19.63 -4.55
C ASP A 306 -17.81 -19.16 -5.18
N LEU A 307 -16.81 -18.80 -4.38
CA LEU A 307 -15.49 -18.38 -4.84
C LEU A 307 -14.56 -19.61 -4.86
N PRO A 308 -14.16 -20.13 -6.02
CA PRO A 308 -13.19 -21.21 -6.07
C PRO A 308 -11.87 -20.82 -5.46
N VAL A 309 -11.33 -21.68 -4.59
CA VAL A 309 -10.04 -21.44 -3.89
C VAL A 309 -9.06 -22.52 -4.27
N PHE A 310 -7.84 -22.13 -4.60
CA PHE A 310 -6.70 -23.02 -4.74
C PHE A 310 -5.68 -22.70 -3.64
N HIS A 311 -5.28 -23.71 -2.89
CA HIS A 311 -4.30 -23.58 -1.84
C HIS A 311 -2.98 -24.26 -2.23
N LEU A 312 -1.95 -23.46 -2.48
CA LEU A 312 -0.60 -23.94 -2.79
C LEU A 312 0.04 -24.50 -1.51
N CYS A 313 0.44 -25.75 -1.54
CA CYS A 313 1.07 -26.45 -0.44
C CYS A 313 2.57 -26.59 -0.67
N PHE A 314 3.33 -25.54 -0.31
CA PHE A 314 4.77 -25.61 -0.43
C PHE A 314 5.40 -26.50 0.66
N PRO A 315 6.35 -27.37 0.28
CA PRO A 315 7.11 -28.13 1.26
C PRO A 315 7.91 -27.21 2.18
N VAL A 316 7.92 -27.50 3.47
CA VAL A 316 8.71 -26.73 4.46
C VAL A 316 10.21 -26.93 4.28
N ARG A 317 10.60 -28.09 3.74
CA ARG A 317 11.98 -28.42 3.41
C ARG A 317 12.09 -28.63 1.90
N TYR A 318 13.10 -28.05 1.29
CA TYR A 318 13.38 -28.11 -0.15
C TYR A 318 14.86 -28.39 -0.42
N GLU A 319 15.42 -29.28 0.41
CA GLU A 319 16.85 -29.67 0.37
C GLU A 319 17.11 -30.76 -0.68
N ASP A 320 16.07 -31.39 -1.18
CA ASP A 320 16.16 -32.45 -2.19
C ASP A 320 15.36 -32.11 -3.46
N GLU A 321 15.74 -32.75 -4.55
CA GLU A 321 15.15 -32.52 -5.87
C GLU A 321 13.67 -32.95 -5.96
N GLU A 322 13.29 -33.99 -5.21
CA GLU A 322 11.90 -34.47 -5.16
C GLU A 322 10.98 -33.40 -4.58
N THR A 323 11.39 -32.77 -3.48
CA THR A 323 10.65 -31.68 -2.83
C THR A 323 10.52 -30.45 -3.74
N VAL A 324 11.57 -30.09 -4.46
CA VAL A 324 11.54 -29.01 -5.47
C VAL A 324 10.57 -29.34 -6.59
N GLN A 325 10.57 -30.59 -7.07
CA GLN A 325 9.66 -31.06 -8.11
C GLN A 325 8.19 -31.01 -7.64
N MET A 326 7.89 -31.43 -6.41
CA MET A 326 6.55 -31.33 -5.82
C MET A 326 6.05 -29.88 -5.82
N GLY A 327 6.86 -28.92 -5.37
CA GLY A 327 6.51 -27.50 -5.37
C GLY A 327 6.27 -26.98 -6.79
N ALA A 328 7.08 -27.40 -7.76
CA ALA A 328 6.90 -27.03 -9.17
C ALA A 328 5.60 -27.61 -9.77
N GLU A 329 5.22 -28.81 -9.39
CA GLU A 329 3.97 -29.44 -9.82
C GLU A 329 2.76 -28.71 -9.23
N ASP A 330 2.82 -28.30 -7.97
CA ASP A 330 1.75 -27.56 -7.33
C ASP A 330 1.55 -26.17 -7.97
N ILE A 331 2.64 -25.48 -8.32
CA ILE A 331 2.57 -24.21 -9.09
C ILE A 331 1.94 -24.45 -10.47
N ARG A 332 2.29 -25.54 -11.17
CA ARG A 332 1.66 -25.87 -12.46
C ARG A 332 0.17 -26.17 -12.31
N ALA A 333 -0.21 -26.84 -11.22
CA ALA A 333 -1.60 -27.10 -10.91
C ALA A 333 -2.37 -25.80 -10.62
N CYS A 334 -1.74 -24.84 -9.89
CA CYS A 334 -2.29 -23.52 -9.68
C CYS A 334 -2.49 -22.74 -10.99
N ILE A 335 -1.50 -22.75 -11.88
CA ILE A 335 -1.61 -22.13 -13.21
C ILE A 335 -2.80 -22.74 -13.98
N LYS A 336 -2.91 -24.05 -14.01
CA LYS A 336 -4.01 -24.76 -14.67
C LYS A 336 -5.36 -24.40 -14.03
N PHE A 337 -5.45 -24.33 -12.70
CA PHE A 337 -6.64 -23.88 -12.00
C PHE A 337 -7.07 -22.48 -12.44
N ILE A 338 -6.13 -21.51 -12.50
CA ILE A 338 -6.43 -20.14 -12.94
C ILE A 338 -6.94 -20.16 -14.40
N GLU A 339 -6.30 -20.92 -15.30
CA GLU A 339 -6.77 -21.10 -16.69
C GLU A 339 -8.20 -21.64 -16.76
N GLU A 340 -8.52 -22.67 -15.99
CA GLU A 340 -9.84 -23.31 -15.95
C GLU A 340 -10.91 -22.36 -15.39
N GLN A 341 -10.59 -21.58 -14.36
CA GLN A 341 -11.55 -20.66 -13.75
C GLN A 341 -11.80 -19.41 -14.60
N THR A 342 -10.78 -18.89 -15.26
CA THR A 342 -10.85 -17.59 -15.95
C THR A 342 -10.97 -17.68 -17.47
N GLY A 343 -10.58 -18.81 -18.05
CA GLY A 343 -10.43 -18.99 -19.50
C GLY A 343 -9.19 -18.30 -20.10
N ALA A 344 -8.39 -17.64 -19.30
CA ALA A 344 -7.11 -17.05 -19.73
C ALA A 344 -6.08 -18.16 -20.02
N LYS A 345 -5.02 -17.79 -20.73
CA LYS A 345 -3.92 -18.72 -21.04
C LYS A 345 -2.61 -18.17 -20.47
N TRP A 346 -1.83 -19.07 -19.90
CA TRP A 346 -0.49 -18.77 -19.43
C TRP A 346 0.44 -18.36 -20.57
N SER A 347 1.22 -17.30 -20.35
CA SER A 347 2.24 -16.80 -21.28
C SER A 347 3.61 -16.83 -20.64
N TRP A 348 4.47 -17.72 -21.10
CA TRP A 348 5.86 -17.79 -20.68
C TRP A 348 6.64 -16.52 -21.04
N ASP A 349 6.37 -15.89 -22.19
CA ASP A 349 7.03 -14.66 -22.60
C ASP A 349 6.71 -13.51 -21.65
N ALA A 350 5.46 -13.39 -21.22
CA ALA A 350 5.05 -12.39 -20.24
C ALA A 350 5.73 -12.67 -18.88
N TYR A 351 5.70 -13.92 -18.43
CA TYR A 351 6.33 -14.35 -17.19
C TYR A 351 7.84 -14.06 -17.19
N PHE A 352 8.58 -14.51 -18.18
CA PHE A 352 10.03 -14.28 -18.24
C PHE A 352 10.40 -12.80 -18.38
N SER A 353 9.57 -12.02 -19.07
CA SER A 353 9.75 -10.56 -19.13
C SER A 353 9.61 -9.90 -17.76
N ALA A 354 8.65 -10.32 -16.95
CA ALA A 354 8.48 -9.85 -15.58
C ALA A 354 9.63 -10.32 -14.68
N MET A 355 10.01 -11.59 -14.77
CA MET A 355 11.11 -12.16 -13.99
C MET A 355 12.46 -11.48 -14.29
N LYS A 356 12.69 -11.08 -15.52
CA LYS A 356 13.88 -10.30 -15.88
C LYS A 356 13.93 -8.97 -15.12
N ARG A 357 12.80 -8.27 -15.01
CA ARG A 357 12.69 -7.03 -14.23
C ARG A 357 12.87 -7.28 -12.74
N PHE A 358 12.23 -8.32 -12.23
CA PHE A 358 12.33 -8.71 -10.83
C PHE A 358 13.76 -9.09 -10.42
N ASN A 359 14.49 -9.82 -11.27
CA ASN A 359 15.89 -10.14 -11.05
C ASN A 359 16.79 -8.89 -11.08
N GLU A 360 16.48 -7.91 -11.93
CA GLU A 360 17.19 -6.63 -11.93
C GLU A 360 17.00 -5.88 -10.61
N GLU A 361 15.79 -5.89 -10.07
CA GLU A 361 15.50 -5.30 -8.76
C GLU A 361 16.21 -6.03 -7.62
N THR A 362 16.19 -7.36 -7.62
CA THR A 362 16.92 -8.17 -6.64
C THR A 362 18.41 -7.82 -6.64
N ARG A 363 18.99 -7.54 -7.79
CA ARG A 363 20.39 -7.07 -7.87
C ARG A 363 20.58 -5.74 -7.15
N TYR A 364 19.68 -4.77 -7.30
CA TYR A 364 19.75 -3.50 -6.57
C TYR A 364 19.63 -3.70 -5.05
N GLU A 365 18.82 -4.66 -4.62
CA GLU A 365 18.75 -5.04 -3.21
C GLU A 365 20.08 -5.57 -2.67
N LEU A 366 20.73 -6.45 -3.44
CA LEU A 366 22.05 -6.98 -3.06
C LEU A 366 23.11 -5.87 -3.03
N GLU A 367 23.13 -4.96 -3.99
CA GLU A 367 24.01 -3.79 -4.02
C GLU A 367 23.81 -2.92 -2.77
N LYS A 368 22.57 -2.68 -2.35
CA LYS A 368 22.24 -1.95 -1.11
C LYS A 368 22.76 -2.69 0.12
N TRP A 369 22.60 -4.00 0.18
CA TRP A 369 23.14 -4.80 1.29
C TRP A 369 24.65 -4.69 1.40
N GLU A 370 25.38 -4.70 0.27
CA GLU A 370 26.82 -4.51 0.26
C GLU A 370 27.22 -3.12 0.76
N VAL A 371 26.53 -2.06 0.35
CA VAL A 371 26.76 -0.71 0.85
C VAL A 371 26.51 -0.62 2.35
N ASN A 372 25.48 -1.28 2.87
CA ASN A 372 25.13 -1.24 4.29
C ASN A 372 26.11 -2.02 5.20
N LYS A 373 26.95 -2.87 4.63
CA LYS A 373 28.07 -3.53 5.36
C LYS A 373 29.28 -2.62 5.54
N THR A 374 29.32 -1.46 4.88
CA THR A 374 30.46 -0.54 4.92
C THR A 374 30.40 0.41 6.12
N ALA A 375 31.42 1.21 6.30
CA ALA A 375 31.43 2.27 7.30
C ALA A 375 30.42 3.40 7.05
N TYR A 376 29.83 3.44 5.85
CA TYR A 376 28.89 4.49 5.42
C TYR A 376 27.55 3.89 4.95
N PRO A 377 26.80 3.22 5.83
CA PRO A 377 25.55 2.59 5.46
C PRO A 377 24.53 3.63 4.99
N GLN A 378 23.76 3.29 3.95
CA GLN A 378 22.72 4.13 3.39
C GLN A 378 21.35 3.60 3.81
N ILE A 379 20.80 4.18 4.89
CA ILE A 379 19.48 3.80 5.43
C ILE A 379 18.44 4.75 4.87
N ILE A 380 17.47 4.21 4.13
CA ILE A 380 16.42 5.01 3.46
C ILE A 380 15.19 5.21 4.34
N GLY A 381 15.02 4.39 5.37
CA GLY A 381 13.90 4.47 6.32
C GLY A 381 12.68 3.62 5.93
N PRO A 382 11.56 3.76 6.66
CA PRO A 382 10.39 2.86 6.55
C PRO A 382 9.76 2.80 5.16
N SER A 383 9.78 3.89 4.39
CA SER A 383 9.25 3.89 3.01
C SER A 383 9.91 2.82 2.13
N TYR A 384 11.17 2.50 2.40
CA TYR A 384 11.89 1.51 1.64
C TYR A 384 11.39 0.10 1.93
N GLU A 385 11.17 -0.23 3.20
CA GLU A 385 10.68 -1.56 3.58
C GLU A 385 9.27 -1.81 3.04
N LEU A 386 8.40 -0.81 3.10
CA LEU A 386 7.05 -0.90 2.54
C LEU A 386 7.09 -1.04 1.01
N PHE A 387 7.94 -0.26 0.33
CA PHE A 387 8.11 -0.33 -1.12
C PHE A 387 8.64 -1.69 -1.56
N ARG A 388 9.65 -2.22 -0.86
CA ARG A 388 10.23 -3.52 -1.14
C ARG A 388 9.21 -4.64 -0.95
N LYS A 389 8.46 -4.63 0.15
CA LYS A 389 7.45 -5.64 0.43
C LYS A 389 6.35 -5.62 -0.62
N TRP A 390 5.84 -4.45 -0.94
CA TRP A 390 4.84 -4.30 -1.99
C TRP A 390 5.35 -4.85 -3.33
N ASN A 391 6.55 -4.49 -3.74
CA ASN A 391 7.09 -4.91 -5.01
C ASN A 391 7.39 -6.43 -5.05
N TYR A 392 7.91 -6.98 -3.95
CA TYR A 392 8.17 -8.41 -3.85
C TYR A 392 6.88 -9.25 -3.82
N GLU A 393 5.93 -8.88 -3.00
CA GLU A 393 4.76 -9.71 -2.72
C GLU A 393 3.59 -9.47 -3.69
N MET A 394 3.45 -8.26 -4.22
CA MET A 394 2.30 -7.88 -5.05
C MET A 394 2.63 -7.71 -6.52
N ASP A 395 3.64 -6.89 -6.82
CA ASP A 395 3.95 -6.56 -8.20
C ASP A 395 4.80 -7.63 -8.89
N GLY A 396 5.80 -8.16 -8.19
CA GLY A 396 6.65 -9.24 -8.72
C GLY A 396 7.30 -8.93 -10.07
N GLY A 397 7.56 -7.67 -10.37
CA GLY A 397 8.12 -7.22 -11.64
C GLY A 397 7.08 -7.05 -12.77
N ILE A 398 5.79 -7.11 -12.48
CA ILE A 398 4.71 -6.94 -13.45
C ILE A 398 4.66 -5.51 -13.97
N ASP A 399 4.73 -4.50 -13.09
CA ASP A 399 4.67 -3.09 -13.49
C ASP A 399 6.04 -2.50 -13.88
N PRO A 400 6.29 -2.23 -15.16
CA PRO A 400 7.57 -1.65 -15.59
C PRO A 400 7.80 -0.21 -15.08
N ARG A 401 6.77 0.47 -14.55
CA ARG A 401 6.92 1.80 -13.94
C ARG A 401 7.67 1.71 -12.62
N VAL A 402 7.45 0.64 -11.87
CA VAL A 402 8.16 0.35 -10.61
C VAL A 402 9.63 0.18 -10.86
N MET A 403 10.02 -0.52 -11.91
CA MET A 403 11.42 -0.70 -12.28
C MET A 403 12.14 0.63 -12.53
N LYS A 404 11.45 1.62 -13.10
CA LYS A 404 12.00 2.97 -13.26
C LYS A 404 12.31 3.62 -11.91
N THR A 405 11.45 3.42 -10.93
CA THR A 405 11.67 3.91 -9.55
C THR A 405 12.82 3.17 -8.90
N CYS A 406 12.88 1.83 -9.02
CA CYS A 406 13.98 1.03 -8.49
C CYS A 406 15.35 1.49 -9.00
N ARG A 407 15.48 1.69 -10.32
CA ARG A 407 16.71 2.23 -10.92
C ARG A 407 17.08 3.58 -10.36
N LYS A 408 16.11 4.51 -10.28
CA LYS A 408 16.35 5.86 -9.77
C LYS A 408 16.71 5.87 -8.30
N VAL A 409 16.09 5.01 -7.48
CA VAL A 409 16.44 4.84 -6.07
C VAL A 409 17.86 4.32 -5.93
N ASN A 410 18.24 3.29 -6.71
CA ASN A 410 19.59 2.76 -6.69
C ASN A 410 20.62 3.80 -7.12
N ASP A 411 20.37 4.57 -8.21
CA ASP A 411 21.26 5.65 -8.66
C ASP A 411 21.49 6.69 -7.54
N LEU A 412 20.43 7.11 -6.86
CA LEU A 412 20.52 8.10 -5.77
C LEU A 412 21.24 7.54 -4.53
N LEU A 413 21.05 6.25 -4.25
CA LEU A 413 21.77 5.56 -3.17
C LEU A 413 23.26 5.51 -3.45
N MET A 414 23.63 5.10 -4.65
CA MET A 414 25.05 5.04 -5.06
C MET A 414 25.71 6.42 -5.10
N GLN A 415 25.01 7.46 -5.55
CA GLN A 415 25.47 8.85 -5.48
C GLN A 415 25.69 9.33 -4.03
N SER A 416 24.90 8.85 -3.09
CA SER A 416 25.06 9.21 -1.67
C SER A 416 26.21 8.46 -1.01
N TYR A 417 26.54 7.27 -1.51
CA TYR A 417 27.63 6.43 -1.02
C TYR A 417 29.01 6.94 -1.51
N GLN A 418 29.12 7.41 -2.74
CA GLN A 418 30.33 7.97 -3.35
C GLN A 418 30.71 9.34 -2.75
#